data_ef2e247f8ca16606f2212feade342e6c
#
_entry.id   ef2e247f8ca16606f2212feade342e6c
#
_cell.length_a   1.000
_cell.length_b   1.000
_cell.length_c   1.000
_cell.angle_alpha   90.00
_cell.angle_beta   90.00
_cell.angle_gamma   90.00
#
_symmetry.space_group_name_H-M   'P 1'
#
loop_
_entity.id
_entity.type
_entity.pdbx_description
1 polymer ?
#
loop_
_entity_poly.entity_id
_entity_poly.type
_entity_poly.pdbx_seq_one_letter_code
_entity_poly.pdbx_strand_id
1 'polypeptide(L)'
;MLLGSIEAGGTKFVCAVGNEDYRVIDSTKFPTTTPEETLQNCIDYFKQFKDLRAISIASFGPIEIRRNSPKYGYVTDTPKPGWSNTDFVGTIKKAFDLPIALSLIHISEPTRH
;
A
#
# COMPACT_ATOMS: atom_id res chain seq x y z
N MET A 1 -15.73 10.86 -6.56
CA MET A 1 -14.68 9.89 -6.84
C MET A 1 -13.66 9.86 -5.73
N LEU A 2 -13.35 8.70 -5.22
CA LEU A 2 -12.39 8.54 -4.13
C LEU A 2 -11.15 7.79 -4.61
N LEU A 3 -10.01 8.21 -4.11
CA LEU A 3 -8.73 7.56 -4.38
C LEU A 3 -8.13 7.11 -3.06
N GLY A 4 -7.72 5.86 -2.99
CA GLY A 4 -7.10 5.31 -1.81
C GLY A 4 -5.60 5.38 -1.87
N SER A 5 -4.94 5.44 -0.71
CA SER A 5 -3.50 5.37 -0.65
C SER A 5 -3.07 4.52 0.54
N ILE A 6 -1.98 3.79 0.36
CA ILE A 6 -1.36 2.99 1.40
C ILE A 6 0.09 3.39 1.49
N GLU A 7 0.53 3.81 2.68
CA GLU A 7 1.94 3.99 2.96
C GLU A 7 2.38 2.82 3.82
N ALA A 8 3.22 1.97 3.24
CA ALA A 8 3.64 0.74 3.89
C ALA A 8 5.00 0.93 4.55
N GLY A 9 5.00 1.08 5.85
CA GLY A 9 6.22 1.24 6.63
C GLY A 9 6.56 -0.01 7.42
N GLY A 10 7.78 -0.08 7.91
CA GLY A 10 8.22 -1.22 8.69
C GLY A 10 7.59 -1.31 10.06
N THR A 11 7.11 -0.20 10.61
CA THR A 11 6.48 -0.19 11.94
C THR A 11 4.99 0.08 11.88
N LYS A 12 4.54 0.81 10.88
CA LYS A 12 3.11 1.11 10.75
C LYS A 12 2.72 1.26 9.30
N PHE A 13 1.46 0.99 9.02
CA PHE A 13 0.83 1.30 7.75
C PHE A 13 -0.09 2.49 7.95
N VAL A 14 -0.17 3.35 6.95
CA VAL A 14 -1.15 4.44 6.94
C VAL A 14 -2.01 4.27 5.69
N CYS A 15 -3.31 4.23 5.89
CA CYS A 15 -4.26 4.17 4.78
C CYS A 15 -5.09 5.45 4.80
N ALA A 16 -5.34 6.00 3.62
CA ALA A 16 -6.10 7.23 3.51
C ALA A 16 -6.96 7.21 2.27
N VAL A 17 -7.99 8.03 2.28
CA VAL A 17 -8.88 8.22 1.14
C VAL A 17 -8.96 9.70 0.86
N GLY A 18 -8.78 10.07 -0.38
CA GLY A 18 -8.88 11.45 -0.81
C GLY A 18 -9.83 11.59 -1.98
N ASN A 19 -10.16 12.84 -2.31
CA ASN A 19 -11.02 13.12 -3.44
C ASN A 19 -10.19 13.61 -4.63
N GLU A 20 -10.86 13.95 -5.72
CA GLU A 20 -10.19 14.39 -6.94
C GLU A 20 -9.52 15.75 -6.78
N ASP A 21 -9.81 16.48 -5.72
CA ASP A 21 -9.13 17.75 -5.41
C ASP A 21 -7.91 17.56 -4.54
N TYR A 22 -7.45 16.31 -4.40
CA TYR A 22 -6.29 15.93 -3.59
C TYR A 22 -6.46 16.25 -2.10
N ARG A 23 -7.68 16.29 -1.63
CA ARG A 23 -7.94 16.48 -0.21
C ARG A 23 -8.15 15.14 0.46
N VAL A 24 -7.43 14.91 1.56
CA VAL A 24 -7.63 13.72 2.37
C VAL A 24 -8.93 13.89 3.14
N ILE A 25 -9.87 12.99 2.94
CA ILE A 25 -11.14 13.05 3.66
C ILE A 25 -11.22 12.07 4.81
N ASP A 26 -10.39 11.05 4.82
CA ASP A 26 -10.33 10.12 5.94
C ASP A 26 -9.00 9.40 5.92
N SER A 27 -8.53 8.98 7.08
CA SER A 27 -7.31 8.20 7.18
C SER A 27 -7.31 7.36 8.44
N THR A 28 -6.48 6.33 8.43
CA THR A 28 -6.26 5.49 9.59
C THR A 28 -4.83 4.98 9.58
N LYS A 29 -4.37 4.54 10.72
CA LYS A 29 -3.05 3.90 10.81
C LYS A 29 -3.14 2.73 11.78
N PHE A 30 -2.27 1.76 11.56
CA PHE A 30 -2.20 0.59 12.43
C PHE A 30 -0.79 0.01 12.37
N PRO A 31 -0.40 -0.77 13.40
CA PRO A 31 0.94 -1.34 13.42
C PRO A 31 1.14 -2.36 12.30
N THR A 32 2.37 -2.44 11.82
CA THR A 32 2.76 -3.48 10.87
C THR A 32 3.01 -4.76 11.66
N THR A 33 2.16 -5.77 11.43
CA THR A 33 2.29 -7.05 12.11
C THR A 33 2.57 -8.13 11.06
N THR A 34 1.76 -9.16 10.96
CA THR A 34 1.93 -10.15 9.90
C THR A 34 1.37 -9.64 8.59
N PRO A 35 1.83 -10.15 7.44
CA PRO A 35 1.25 -9.73 6.17
C PRO A 35 -0.24 -9.99 6.10
N GLU A 36 -0.69 -11.14 6.57
CA GLU A 36 -2.11 -11.50 6.51
C GLU A 36 -2.96 -10.51 7.29
N GLU A 37 -2.55 -10.21 8.52
CA GLU A 37 -3.32 -9.30 9.36
C GLU A 37 -3.26 -7.86 8.86
N THR A 38 -2.06 -7.40 8.51
CA THR A 38 -1.87 -6.02 8.09
C THR A 38 -2.59 -5.72 6.79
N LEU A 39 -2.48 -6.63 5.82
CA LEU A 39 -3.15 -6.43 4.54
C LEU A 39 -4.66 -6.56 4.68
N GLN A 40 -5.12 -7.44 5.57
CA GLN A 40 -6.56 -7.53 5.83
C GLN A 40 -7.10 -6.25 6.45
N ASN A 41 -6.32 -5.61 7.32
CA ASN A 41 -6.71 -4.31 7.88
C ASN A 41 -6.85 -3.25 6.79
N CYS A 42 -5.95 -3.25 5.81
CA CYS A 42 -6.07 -2.34 4.66
C CYS A 42 -7.35 -2.62 3.89
N ILE A 43 -7.63 -3.88 3.62
CA ILE A 43 -8.81 -4.28 2.85
C ILE A 43 -10.08 -3.88 3.59
N ASP A 44 -10.14 -4.15 4.88
CA ASP A 44 -11.31 -3.81 5.68
C ASP A 44 -11.55 -2.30 5.71
N TYR A 45 -10.47 -1.53 5.78
CA TYR A 45 -10.59 -0.07 5.78
C TYR A 45 -11.19 0.43 4.47
N PHE A 46 -10.64 -0.02 3.33
CA PHE A 46 -11.10 0.48 2.04
C PHE A 46 -12.48 -0.02 1.65
N LYS A 47 -12.93 -1.14 2.20
CA LYS A 47 -14.26 -1.66 1.89
C LYS A 47 -15.38 -0.77 2.39
N GLN A 48 -15.10 0.17 3.27
CA GLN A 48 -16.10 1.12 3.74
C GLN A 48 -16.48 2.16 2.67
N PHE A 49 -15.67 2.29 1.64
CA PHE A 49 -15.83 3.37 0.67
C PHE A 49 -16.29 2.81 -0.67
N LYS A 50 -17.53 3.10 -1.03
CA LYS A 50 -18.13 2.53 -2.25
C LYS A 50 -17.68 3.21 -3.53
N ASP A 51 -17.26 4.46 -3.45
CA ASP A 51 -16.85 5.21 -4.63
C ASP A 51 -15.35 5.22 -4.86
N LEU A 52 -14.67 4.24 -4.32
CA LEU A 52 -13.23 4.10 -4.48
C LEU A 52 -12.92 3.65 -5.90
N ARG A 53 -12.03 4.38 -6.59
CA ARG A 53 -11.74 4.14 -8.00
C ARG A 53 -10.34 3.60 -8.26
N ALA A 54 -9.41 3.86 -7.37
CA ALA A 54 -8.05 3.40 -7.53
C ALA A 54 -7.34 3.44 -6.19
N ILE A 55 -6.26 2.68 -6.06
CA ILE A 55 -5.46 2.65 -4.84
C ILE A 55 -4.00 2.84 -5.26
N SER A 56 -3.29 3.74 -4.58
CA SER A 56 -1.85 3.87 -4.76
C SER A 56 -1.15 3.28 -3.54
N ILE A 57 -0.03 2.62 -3.79
CA ILE A 57 0.77 2.01 -2.75
C ILE A 57 2.16 2.60 -2.80
N ALA A 58 2.62 3.12 -1.67
CA ALA A 58 3.98 3.61 -1.52
C ALA A 58 4.63 2.80 -0.41
N SER A 59 5.83 2.29 -0.66
CA SER A 59 6.49 1.39 0.27
C SER A 59 7.90 1.87 0.57
N PHE A 60 8.29 1.82 1.83
CA PHE A 60 9.66 2.07 2.22
C PHE A 60 10.53 0.84 2.05
N GLY A 61 9.94 -0.35 2.13
CA GLY A 61 10.69 -1.59 2.00
C GLY A 61 10.89 -1.97 0.54
N PRO A 62 11.79 -2.91 0.28
CA PRO A 62 12.01 -3.35 -1.09
C PRO A 62 10.78 -4.07 -1.62
N ILE A 63 10.29 -3.58 -2.75
CA ILE A 63 9.16 -4.18 -3.41
C ILE A 63 9.47 -4.17 -4.90
N GLU A 64 9.07 -5.21 -5.61
CA GLU A 64 9.37 -5.31 -7.03
C GLU A 64 8.42 -4.42 -7.82
N ILE A 65 8.98 -3.42 -8.50
CA ILE A 65 8.18 -2.47 -9.26
C ILE A 65 8.28 -2.66 -10.78
N ARG A 66 9.09 -3.60 -11.24
CA ARG A 66 9.20 -3.87 -12.68
C ARG A 66 8.00 -4.67 -13.13
N ARG A 67 7.22 -4.10 -14.03
CA ARG A 67 5.95 -4.72 -14.45
C ARG A 67 6.11 -6.04 -15.18
N ASN A 68 7.25 -6.24 -15.82
CA ASN A 68 7.49 -7.49 -16.53
C ASN A 68 8.10 -8.57 -15.66
N SER A 69 8.30 -8.31 -14.38
CA SER A 69 8.82 -9.32 -13.48
C SER A 69 7.69 -10.22 -12.98
N PRO A 70 7.93 -11.54 -12.87
CA PRO A 70 6.92 -12.43 -12.28
C PRO A 70 6.67 -12.14 -10.80
N LYS A 71 7.55 -11.36 -10.17
CA LYS A 71 7.37 -10.97 -8.78
C LYS A 71 6.86 -9.53 -8.63
N TYR A 72 6.33 -8.94 -9.69
CA TYR A 72 5.81 -7.58 -9.61
C TYR A 72 4.83 -7.46 -8.44
N GLY A 73 5.02 -6.44 -7.62
CA GLY A 73 4.17 -6.19 -6.48
C GLY A 73 4.45 -7.02 -5.24
N TYR A 74 5.46 -7.90 -5.30
CA TYR A 74 5.88 -8.67 -4.14
C TYR A 74 6.89 -7.89 -3.32
N VAL A 75 6.76 -8.01 -2.00
CA VAL A 75 7.82 -7.55 -1.11
C VAL A 75 9.00 -8.50 -1.32
N THR A 76 10.17 -7.94 -1.60
CA THR A 76 11.36 -8.75 -1.82
C THR A 76 12.07 -8.97 -0.48
N ASP A 77 13.38 -9.00 -0.45
CA ASP A 77 14.10 -9.22 0.81
C ASP A 77 13.87 -8.05 1.76
N THR A 78 13.50 -8.34 2.98
CA THR A 78 13.32 -7.32 3.99
C THR A 78 13.67 -7.89 5.36
N PRO A 79 14.25 -7.08 6.26
CA PRO A 79 14.50 -7.55 7.62
C PRO A 79 13.24 -7.75 8.45
N LYS A 80 12.10 -7.26 8.01
CA LYS A 80 10.86 -7.45 8.74
C LYS A 80 10.41 -8.90 8.63
N PRO A 81 10.30 -9.64 9.74
CA PRO A 81 9.96 -11.07 9.69
C PRO A 81 8.60 -11.32 9.04
N GLY A 82 8.58 -12.33 8.18
CA GLY A 82 7.34 -12.79 7.56
C GLY A 82 6.92 -12.03 6.32
N TRP A 83 7.62 -10.96 5.95
CA TRP A 83 7.19 -10.11 4.83
C TRP A 83 7.91 -10.40 3.51
N SER A 84 9.04 -11.08 3.54
CA SER A 84 9.74 -11.41 2.29
C SER A 84 8.85 -12.27 1.41
N ASN A 85 8.83 -11.97 0.12
CA ASN A 85 8.04 -12.68 -0.88
C ASN A 85 6.52 -12.58 -0.68
N THR A 86 6.05 -11.55 0.01
CA THR A 86 4.62 -11.30 0.18
C THR A 86 4.05 -10.67 -1.09
N ASP A 87 2.97 -11.23 -1.61
CA ASP A 87 2.27 -10.68 -2.78
C ASP A 87 1.37 -9.53 -2.35
N PHE A 88 1.96 -8.36 -2.19
CA PHE A 88 1.26 -7.18 -1.67
C PHE A 88 0.19 -6.70 -2.65
N VAL A 89 0.62 -6.38 -3.87
CA VAL A 89 -0.30 -5.82 -4.87
C VAL A 89 -1.39 -6.82 -5.23
N GLY A 90 -1.02 -8.09 -5.42
CA GLY A 90 -2.00 -9.10 -5.78
C GLY A 90 -3.06 -9.31 -4.73
N THR A 91 -2.67 -9.25 -3.47
CA THR A 91 -3.63 -9.40 -2.37
C THR A 91 -4.66 -8.27 -2.37
N ILE A 92 -4.21 -7.03 -2.54
CA ILE A 92 -5.11 -5.88 -2.60
C ILE A 92 -5.98 -5.94 -3.86
N LYS A 93 -5.39 -6.30 -4.99
CA LYS A 93 -6.12 -6.33 -6.25
C LYS A 93 -7.22 -7.39 -6.26
N LYS A 94 -6.98 -8.52 -5.62
CA LYS A 94 -8.02 -9.57 -5.52
C LYS A 94 -9.23 -9.09 -4.74
N ALA A 95 -9.03 -8.20 -3.78
CA ALA A 95 -10.13 -7.73 -2.94
C ALA A 95 -10.98 -6.67 -3.65
N PHE A 96 -10.39 -5.86 -4.53
CA PHE A 96 -11.09 -4.70 -5.06
C PHE A 96 -11.22 -4.65 -6.58
N ASP A 97 -10.36 -5.32 -7.32
CA ASP A 97 -10.37 -5.27 -8.78
C ASP A 97 -10.31 -3.84 -9.30
N LEU A 98 -9.47 -3.01 -8.69
CA LEU A 98 -9.27 -1.62 -9.06
C LEU A 98 -7.86 -1.41 -9.57
N PRO A 99 -7.63 -0.35 -10.37
CA PRO A 99 -6.25 0.00 -10.74
C PRO A 99 -5.41 0.28 -9.51
N ILE A 100 -4.20 -0.26 -9.50
CA ILE A 100 -3.27 -0.08 -8.40
C ILE A 100 -1.98 0.49 -8.94
N ALA A 101 -1.58 1.64 -8.40
CA ALA A 101 -0.30 2.27 -8.71
C ALA A 101 0.69 1.95 -7.60
N LEU A 102 1.92 1.66 -7.98
CA LEU A 102 2.94 1.23 -7.03
C LEU A 102 4.16 2.11 -7.16
N SER A 103 4.69 2.58 -6.03
CA SER A 103 5.92 3.35 -6.03
C SER A 103 6.75 3.04 -4.80
N LEU A 104 8.03 3.39 -4.87
CA LEU A 104 8.92 3.31 -3.72
C LEU A 104 9.08 4.70 -3.13
N ILE A 105 9.14 4.75 -1.81
CA ILE A 105 9.46 5.99 -1.12
C ILE A 105 10.94 5.98 -0.80
N HIS A 106 11.64 7.04 -1.23
CA HIS A 106 13.06 7.17 -0.94
C HIS A 106 13.23 8.01 0.30
N ILE A 107 13.69 7.37 1.36
CA ILE A 107 13.80 8.03 2.64
C ILE A 107 14.74 9.23 2.61
N SER A 108 15.73 9.18 1.75
CA SER A 108 16.69 10.27 1.67
C SER A 108 16.12 11.52 1.05
N GLU A 109 14.99 11.43 0.38
CA GLU A 109 14.44 12.57 -0.29
C GLU A 109 14.00 13.68 0.57
N PRO A 110 13.44 13.41 1.72
CA PRO A 110 12.96 14.49 2.55
C PRO A 110 14.04 15.45 2.94
N THR A 111 15.23 15.07 2.76
CA THR A 111 16.25 16.01 3.11
C THR A 111 16.31 17.14 2.16
N ARG A 112 15.46 17.08 1.25
CA ARG A 112 15.51 18.02 0.50
C ARG A 112 14.97 18.99 0.84
N HIS A 113 14.88 19.21 1.00
CA HIS A 113 14.62 20.18 1.62
C HIS A 113 14.37 21.05 0.93
#